data_50c9e5aacc27e1cbce38773251e833bd
#
_entry.id   50c9e5aacc27e1cbce38773251e833bd
#
_cell.length_a   1.000
_cell.length_b   1.000
_cell.length_c   1.000
_cell.angle_alpha   90.00
_cell.angle_beta   90.00
_cell.angle_gamma   90.00
#
_symmetry.space_group_name_H-M   'P 1'
#
loop_
_entity.id
_entity.type
_entity.pdbx_description
1 polymer ?
#
loop_
_entity_poly.entity_id
_entity_poly.type
_entity_poly.pdbx_seq_one_letter_code
_entity_poly.pdbx_strand_id
1 'polypeptide(L)'
;TSDFFVEDADKWRAEAWEMIRCRSDLHFMMITKRIDRFSDCLPDDWGDGYDNVTICCTVENQACADYRLPIYRRAPIKHKIIICEPLLERIDLSTYAVGEWIEQIVAGGESGYEARPCDFEWVMDLRRICVENKVDFWFKQTGSKFVKDGKTYNVKRQFQHSQARKAGINISL
;
A
#
# COMPACT_ATOMS: atom_id res chain seq x y z
N THR A 1 -2.22 16.53 1.89
CA THR A 1 -1.36 15.51 1.25
C THR A 1 -2.05 15.01 0.00
N SER A 2 -1.38 15.07 -1.12
CA SER A 2 -1.85 14.67 -2.44
C SER A 2 -1.03 13.49 -2.94
N ASP A 3 -1.57 12.72 -3.90
CA ASP A 3 -0.82 11.69 -4.62
C ASP A 3 0.25 12.37 -5.48
N PHE A 4 1.48 11.87 -5.47
CA PHE A 4 2.61 12.45 -6.20
C PHE A 4 2.42 12.41 -7.73
N PHE A 5 1.63 11.47 -8.23
CA PHE A 5 1.42 11.22 -9.66
C PHE A 5 0.12 11.81 -10.21
N VAL A 6 -0.60 12.66 -9.46
CA VAL A 6 -1.75 13.39 -9.99
C VAL A 6 -1.32 14.48 -10.99
N GLU A 7 -2.21 14.81 -11.91
CA GLU A 7 -1.97 15.81 -12.96
C GLU A 7 -1.64 17.19 -12.40
N ASP A 8 -2.32 17.58 -11.32
CA ASP A 8 -2.10 18.87 -10.65
C ASP A 8 -0.67 19.07 -10.13
N ALA A 9 0.06 17.96 -9.89
CA ALA A 9 1.44 17.96 -9.42
C ALA A 9 2.48 18.06 -10.55
N ASP A 10 2.09 17.93 -11.82
CA ASP A 10 3.03 17.85 -12.96
C ASP A 10 4.01 19.01 -13.00
N LYS A 11 3.55 20.22 -12.73
CA LYS A 11 4.37 21.44 -12.77
C LYS A 11 5.46 21.54 -11.68
N TRP A 12 5.35 20.75 -10.59
CA TRP A 12 6.33 20.75 -9.49
C TRP A 12 7.17 19.47 -9.45
N ARG A 13 6.83 18.48 -10.27
CA ARG A 13 7.41 17.14 -10.18
C ARG A 13 8.90 17.12 -10.48
N ALA A 14 9.35 17.87 -11.48
CA ALA A 14 10.78 17.97 -11.81
C ALA A 14 11.61 18.48 -10.63
N GLU A 15 11.13 19.54 -9.96
CA GLU A 15 11.80 20.09 -8.77
C GLU A 15 11.79 19.08 -7.61
N ALA A 16 10.65 18.37 -7.40
CA ALA A 16 10.55 17.37 -6.37
C ALA A 16 11.52 16.19 -6.61
N TRP A 17 11.67 15.72 -7.84
CA TRP A 17 12.65 14.68 -8.19
C TRP A 17 14.08 15.15 -7.94
N GLU A 18 14.42 16.39 -8.27
CA GLU A 18 15.72 16.97 -7.96
C GLU A 18 16.00 16.97 -6.44
N MET A 19 15.03 17.42 -5.64
CA MET A 19 15.14 17.39 -4.18
C MET A 19 15.34 15.97 -3.63
N ILE A 20 14.62 14.99 -4.15
CA ILE A 20 14.74 13.57 -3.75
C ILE A 20 16.12 13.02 -4.08
N ARG A 21 16.63 13.32 -5.28
CA ARG A 21 17.97 12.92 -5.73
C ARG A 21 19.07 13.52 -4.86
N CYS A 22 18.94 14.80 -4.49
CA CYS A 22 19.91 15.49 -3.63
C CYS A 22 19.92 14.98 -2.18
N ARG A 23 18.88 14.24 -1.75
CA ARG A 23 18.72 13.75 -0.37
C ARG A 23 18.82 12.22 -0.32
N SER A 24 19.93 11.69 -0.83
CA SER A 24 20.22 10.25 -0.75
C SER A 24 20.39 9.71 0.69
N ASP A 25 20.52 10.61 1.66
CA ASP A 25 20.52 10.32 3.10
C ASP A 25 19.12 10.02 3.66
N LEU A 26 18.05 10.32 2.90
CA LEU A 26 16.66 10.06 3.26
C LEU A 26 16.05 8.99 2.36
N HIS A 27 15.16 8.19 2.95
CA HIS A 27 14.33 7.25 2.22
C HIS A 27 12.92 7.84 2.01
N PHE A 28 12.48 7.89 0.75
CA PHE A 28 11.18 8.45 0.37
C PHE A 28 10.20 7.35 0.06
N MET A 29 9.04 7.39 0.71
CA MET A 29 7.93 6.47 0.46
C MET A 29 6.78 7.22 -0.21
N MET A 30 6.43 6.84 -1.43
CA MET A 30 5.36 7.46 -2.22
C MET A 30 4.18 6.52 -2.36
N ILE A 31 3.05 6.91 -1.78
CA ILE A 31 1.81 6.14 -1.88
C ILE A 31 0.99 6.68 -3.05
N THR A 32 0.58 5.80 -3.97
CA THR A 32 -0.17 6.20 -5.16
C THR A 32 -1.32 5.27 -5.50
N LYS A 33 -2.37 5.86 -6.06
CA LYS A 33 -3.47 5.18 -6.77
C LYS A 33 -3.35 5.37 -8.29
N ARG A 34 -2.33 6.12 -8.73
CA ARG A 34 -2.09 6.55 -10.12
C ARG A 34 -0.89 5.85 -10.73
N ILE A 35 -0.78 4.54 -10.51
CA ILE A 35 0.35 3.76 -11.04
C ILE A 35 0.35 3.70 -12.57
N ASP A 36 -0.79 3.90 -13.19
CA ASP A 36 -0.98 4.03 -14.64
C ASP A 36 -0.24 5.25 -15.23
N ARG A 37 -0.06 6.33 -14.43
CA ARG A 37 0.70 7.52 -14.84
C ARG A 37 2.19 7.46 -14.47
N PHE A 38 2.60 6.44 -13.75
CA PHE A 38 3.95 6.38 -13.19
C PHE A 38 5.04 6.61 -14.25
N SER A 39 4.97 5.92 -15.37
CA SER A 39 5.99 6.00 -16.43
C SER A 39 6.10 7.40 -17.07
N ASP A 40 4.99 8.13 -17.16
CA ASP A 40 4.94 9.48 -17.73
C ASP A 40 5.46 10.55 -16.76
N CYS A 41 5.70 10.19 -15.52
CA CYS A 41 6.05 11.07 -14.42
C CYS A 41 7.50 10.95 -13.95
N LEU A 42 8.30 10.13 -14.62
CA LEU A 42 9.68 9.84 -14.22
C LEU A 42 10.66 10.90 -14.72
N PRO A 43 11.76 11.17 -14.00
CA PRO A 43 12.86 11.96 -14.49
C PRO A 43 13.71 11.14 -15.48
N ASP A 44 14.45 11.80 -16.38
CA ASP A 44 15.25 11.16 -17.43
C ASP A 44 16.31 10.19 -16.88
N ASP A 45 16.79 10.43 -15.67
CA ASP A 45 17.81 9.64 -15.00
C ASP A 45 17.27 8.56 -14.05
N TRP A 46 15.97 8.26 -14.13
CA TRP A 46 15.32 7.27 -13.25
C TRP A 46 15.90 5.86 -13.36
N GLY A 47 16.23 5.41 -14.58
CA GLY A 47 16.72 4.05 -14.84
C GLY A 47 15.75 2.96 -14.34
N ASP A 48 16.25 2.04 -13.51
CA ASP A 48 15.45 0.98 -12.88
C ASP A 48 14.88 1.41 -11.51
N GLY A 49 15.07 2.65 -11.13
CA GLY A 49 14.60 3.23 -9.87
C GLY A 49 15.73 3.72 -8.97
N TYR A 50 15.44 4.73 -8.16
CA TYR A 50 16.35 5.21 -7.13
C TYR A 50 16.36 4.28 -5.90
N ASP A 51 17.55 4.05 -5.33
CA ASP A 51 17.71 3.18 -4.15
C ASP A 51 17.03 3.73 -2.89
N ASN A 52 16.82 5.03 -2.85
CA ASN A 52 16.20 5.72 -1.72
C ASN A 52 14.70 6.00 -1.93
N VAL A 53 14.05 5.36 -2.91
CA VAL A 53 12.63 5.57 -3.20
C VAL A 53 11.86 4.24 -3.21
N THR A 54 10.85 4.16 -2.37
CA THR A 54 9.83 3.10 -2.40
C THR A 54 8.54 3.65 -3.00
N ILE A 55 8.03 3.01 -4.01
CA ILE A 55 6.69 3.28 -4.55
C ILE A 55 5.70 2.30 -3.92
N CYS A 56 4.62 2.82 -3.36
CA CYS A 56 3.60 2.04 -2.71
C CYS A 56 2.29 2.11 -3.53
N CYS A 57 1.90 1.01 -4.15
CA CYS A 57 0.67 0.95 -4.93
C CYS A 57 -0.52 0.62 -4.03
N THR A 58 -1.53 1.50 -3.99
CA THR A 58 -2.75 1.25 -3.23
C THR A 58 -3.71 0.38 -4.03
N VAL A 59 -4.26 -0.65 -3.39
CA VAL A 59 -5.34 -1.50 -3.92
C VAL A 59 -6.40 -1.70 -2.84
N GLU A 60 -7.58 -1.14 -3.03
CA GLU A 60 -8.65 -1.11 -2.03
C GLU A 60 -9.63 -2.28 -2.16
N ASN A 61 -9.70 -2.88 -3.35
CA ASN A 61 -10.60 -3.96 -3.73
C ASN A 61 -9.98 -4.79 -4.87
N GLN A 62 -10.64 -5.90 -5.24
CA GLN A 62 -10.13 -6.79 -6.28
C GLN A 62 -10.01 -6.09 -7.64
N ALA A 63 -10.98 -5.28 -8.03
CA ALA A 63 -10.95 -4.56 -9.31
C ALA A 63 -9.75 -3.59 -9.39
N CYS A 64 -9.39 -2.93 -8.28
CA CYS A 64 -8.18 -2.11 -8.21
C CYS A 64 -6.90 -2.95 -8.30
N ALA A 65 -6.88 -4.13 -7.67
CA ALA A 65 -5.75 -5.05 -7.77
C ALA A 65 -5.56 -5.53 -9.22
N ASP A 66 -6.64 -5.98 -9.87
CA ASP A 66 -6.62 -6.49 -11.24
C ASP A 66 -6.16 -5.43 -12.25
N TYR A 67 -6.53 -4.18 -12.03
CA TYR A 67 -6.11 -3.07 -12.90
C TYR A 67 -4.67 -2.63 -12.61
N ARG A 68 -4.32 -2.38 -11.35
CA ARG A 68 -3.07 -1.70 -10.99
C ARG A 68 -1.86 -2.64 -10.89
N LEU A 69 -2.03 -3.86 -10.36
CA LEU A 69 -0.88 -4.73 -10.08
C LEU A 69 -0.14 -5.20 -11.35
N PRO A 70 -0.80 -5.51 -12.49
CA PRO A 70 -0.08 -5.84 -13.72
C PRO A 70 0.77 -4.68 -14.26
N ILE A 71 0.33 -3.42 -14.10
CA ILE A 71 1.08 -2.23 -14.47
C ILE A 71 2.26 -2.07 -13.50
N TYR A 72 1.99 -2.14 -12.20
CA TYR A 72 2.97 -1.96 -11.14
C TYR A 72 4.10 -3.00 -11.19
N ARG A 73 3.78 -4.27 -11.49
CA ARG A 73 4.80 -5.32 -11.62
C ARG A 73 5.82 -5.00 -12.71
N ARG A 74 5.37 -4.46 -13.84
CA ARG A 74 6.21 -4.11 -15.00
C ARG A 74 6.96 -2.79 -14.87
N ALA A 75 6.51 -1.93 -13.96
CA ALA A 75 7.13 -0.62 -13.76
C ALA A 75 8.58 -0.77 -13.25
N PRO A 76 9.53 0.07 -13.73
CA PRO A 76 10.92 0.07 -13.30
C PRO A 76 11.06 0.68 -11.91
N ILE A 77 10.77 -0.11 -10.89
CA ILE A 77 10.76 0.30 -9.48
C ILE A 77 11.54 -0.73 -8.68
N LYS A 78 12.56 -0.31 -7.94
CA LYS A 78 13.37 -1.19 -7.09
C LYS A 78 12.61 -1.67 -5.86
N HIS A 79 12.00 -0.75 -5.11
CA HIS A 79 11.34 -1.04 -3.84
C HIS A 79 9.84 -0.91 -3.99
N LYS A 80 9.12 -2.03 -3.82
CA LYS A 80 7.68 -2.15 -4.09
C LYS A 80 6.91 -2.64 -2.88
N ILE A 81 5.89 -1.86 -2.47
CA ILE A 81 4.96 -2.21 -1.38
C ILE A 81 3.52 -2.12 -1.89
N ILE A 82 2.69 -3.11 -1.56
CA ILE A 82 1.24 -3.04 -1.79
C ILE A 82 0.56 -2.48 -0.55
N ILE A 83 -0.32 -1.48 -0.73
CA ILE A 83 -1.11 -0.87 0.33
C ILE A 83 -2.59 -1.22 0.14
N CYS A 84 -3.12 -2.12 0.93
CA CYS A 84 -4.56 -2.44 1.00
C CYS A 84 -5.21 -1.58 2.10
N GLU A 85 -5.26 -0.27 1.88
CA GLU A 85 -5.84 0.69 2.83
C GLU A 85 -6.48 1.87 2.08
N PRO A 86 -7.82 2.06 2.21
CA PRO A 86 -8.73 1.22 2.99
C PRO A 86 -8.98 -0.16 2.33
N LEU A 87 -8.93 -1.23 3.12
CA LEU A 87 -9.34 -2.56 2.67
C LEU A 87 -10.87 -2.64 2.71
N LEU A 88 -11.50 -2.73 1.55
CA LEU A 88 -12.96 -2.57 1.38
C LEU A 88 -13.69 -3.88 1.09
N GLU A 89 -12.95 -4.90 0.68
CA GLU A 89 -13.45 -6.25 0.43
C GLU A 89 -12.30 -7.26 0.52
N ARG A 90 -12.61 -8.53 0.38
CA ARG A 90 -11.61 -9.59 0.24
C ARG A 90 -10.84 -9.39 -1.06
N ILE A 91 -9.49 -9.41 -0.99
CA ILE A 91 -8.61 -9.32 -2.15
C ILE A 91 -7.80 -10.62 -2.25
N ASP A 92 -7.89 -11.27 -3.39
CA ASP A 92 -7.07 -12.44 -3.71
C ASP A 92 -5.83 -12.00 -4.50
N LEU A 93 -4.67 -12.14 -3.89
CA LEU A 93 -3.37 -11.82 -4.49
C LEU A 93 -2.61 -13.09 -4.94
N SER A 94 -3.18 -14.28 -4.83
CA SER A 94 -2.50 -15.55 -5.10
C SER A 94 -1.98 -15.67 -6.54
N THR A 95 -2.67 -15.05 -7.50
CA THR A 95 -2.31 -15.12 -8.93
C THR A 95 -1.19 -14.15 -9.35
N TYR A 96 -0.78 -13.24 -8.46
CA TYR A 96 0.19 -12.18 -8.81
C TYR A 96 1.64 -12.54 -8.51
N ALA A 97 1.92 -13.72 -7.93
CA ALA A 97 3.26 -14.16 -7.55
C ALA A 97 4.02 -13.08 -6.74
N VAL A 98 3.34 -12.52 -5.73
CA VAL A 98 3.83 -11.36 -4.96
C VAL A 98 5.20 -11.57 -4.33
N GLY A 99 5.56 -12.80 -3.96
CA GLY A 99 6.86 -13.14 -3.38
C GLY A 99 8.06 -12.93 -4.32
N GLU A 100 7.83 -12.72 -5.61
CA GLU A 100 8.90 -12.49 -6.58
C GLU A 100 9.31 -11.01 -6.68
N TRP A 101 8.43 -10.06 -6.25
CA TRP A 101 8.62 -8.66 -6.58
C TRP A 101 8.06 -7.65 -5.56
N ILE A 102 7.42 -8.11 -4.48
CA ILE A 102 6.86 -7.27 -3.41
C ILE A 102 7.64 -7.51 -2.12
N GLU A 103 8.07 -6.44 -1.47
CA GLU A 103 8.76 -6.48 -0.19
C GLU A 103 7.79 -6.58 0.98
N GLN A 104 6.66 -5.84 0.91
CA GLN A 104 5.69 -5.78 1.99
C GLN A 104 4.26 -5.59 1.49
N ILE A 105 3.29 -6.14 2.22
CA ILE A 105 1.87 -5.84 2.07
C ILE A 105 1.36 -5.21 3.37
N VAL A 106 0.74 -4.03 3.23
CA VAL A 106 0.13 -3.29 4.34
C VAL A 106 -1.38 -3.39 4.23
N ALA A 107 -2.06 -3.78 5.32
CA ALA A 107 -3.51 -3.80 5.41
C ALA A 107 -4.02 -2.77 6.43
N GLY A 108 -5.16 -2.15 6.14
CA GLY A 108 -5.79 -1.23 7.07
C GLY A 108 -7.23 -0.88 6.70
N GLY A 109 -8.05 -0.64 7.71
CA GLY A 109 -9.43 -0.20 7.53
C GLY A 109 -9.55 1.32 7.32
N GLU A 110 -10.72 1.75 6.87
CA GLU A 110 -11.06 3.15 6.65
C GLU A 110 -11.31 3.89 7.97
N SER A 111 -10.74 5.09 8.10
CA SER A 111 -10.98 5.98 9.24
C SER A 111 -12.00 7.05 8.86
N GLY A 112 -12.88 7.40 9.80
CA GLY A 112 -13.86 8.48 9.62
C GLY A 112 -15.26 8.09 10.08
N TYR A 113 -16.18 9.06 10.06
CA TYR A 113 -17.55 8.87 10.53
C TYR A 113 -18.32 7.89 9.61
N GLU A 114 -18.17 8.06 8.29
CA GLU A 114 -18.83 7.23 7.27
C GLU A 114 -17.97 6.04 6.80
N ALA A 115 -16.94 5.69 7.60
CA ALA A 115 -16.04 4.60 7.25
C ALA A 115 -16.80 3.31 6.91
N ARG A 116 -16.37 2.65 5.84
CA ARG A 116 -16.85 1.33 5.46
C ARG A 116 -16.23 0.27 6.37
N PRO A 117 -16.92 -0.85 6.59
CA PRO A 117 -16.38 -1.92 7.41
C PRO A 117 -15.10 -2.53 6.83
N CYS A 118 -14.17 -2.89 7.72
CA CYS A 118 -13.03 -3.74 7.40
C CYS A 118 -13.19 -5.06 8.16
N ASP A 119 -13.24 -6.18 7.45
CA ASP A 119 -13.37 -7.50 8.05
C ASP A 119 -11.99 -8.08 8.39
N PHE A 120 -11.86 -8.62 9.60
CA PHE A 120 -10.62 -9.26 10.06
C PHE A 120 -10.23 -10.48 9.22
N GLU A 121 -11.20 -11.22 8.69
CA GLU A 121 -10.93 -12.36 7.83
C GLU A 121 -10.22 -11.93 6.53
N TRP A 122 -10.57 -10.79 5.96
CA TRP A 122 -9.86 -10.24 4.79
C TRP A 122 -8.41 -9.90 5.11
N VAL A 123 -8.18 -9.36 6.31
CA VAL A 123 -6.83 -9.05 6.81
C VAL A 123 -6.01 -10.34 6.98
N MET A 124 -6.64 -11.40 7.52
CA MET A 124 -6.00 -12.70 7.71
C MET A 124 -5.72 -13.42 6.40
N ASP A 125 -6.56 -13.26 5.37
CA ASP A 125 -6.30 -13.80 4.04
C ASP A 125 -5.06 -13.16 3.41
N LEU A 126 -4.92 -11.83 3.47
CA LEU A 126 -3.71 -11.13 3.00
C LEU A 126 -2.48 -11.61 3.77
N ARG A 127 -2.60 -11.74 5.09
CA ARG A 127 -1.50 -12.27 5.92
C ARG A 127 -1.08 -13.68 5.50
N ARG A 128 -2.05 -14.57 5.23
CA ARG A 128 -1.76 -15.94 4.78
C ARG A 128 -0.95 -15.93 3.48
N ILE A 129 -1.37 -15.12 2.49
CA ILE A 129 -0.65 -14.94 1.23
C ILE A 129 0.79 -14.46 1.49
N CYS A 130 0.98 -13.52 2.42
CA CYS A 130 2.31 -13.04 2.79
C CYS A 130 3.19 -14.15 3.38
N VAL A 131 2.66 -14.97 4.28
CA VAL A 131 3.39 -16.13 4.86
C VAL A 131 3.80 -17.12 3.78
N GLU A 132 2.88 -17.50 2.90
CA GLU A 132 3.11 -18.47 1.81
C GLU A 132 4.14 -17.98 0.80
N ASN A 133 4.20 -16.66 0.57
CA ASN A 133 5.09 -16.04 -0.42
C ASN A 133 6.35 -15.39 0.20
N LYS A 134 6.56 -15.48 1.51
CA LYS A 134 7.69 -14.87 2.24
C LYS A 134 7.79 -13.36 2.01
N VAL A 135 6.66 -12.67 2.15
CA VAL A 135 6.50 -11.22 2.04
C VAL A 135 6.22 -10.66 3.43
N ASP A 136 6.79 -9.50 3.77
CA ASP A 136 6.47 -8.82 5.01
C ASP A 136 5.01 -8.42 5.07
N PHE A 137 4.40 -8.50 6.26
CA PHE A 137 3.00 -8.11 6.46
C PHE A 137 2.84 -7.14 7.61
N TRP A 138 2.12 -6.05 7.38
CA TRP A 138 1.81 -5.08 8.40
C TRP A 138 0.31 -4.76 8.45
N PHE A 139 -0.35 -5.13 9.55
CA PHE A 139 -1.69 -4.66 9.88
C PHE A 139 -1.58 -3.31 10.57
N LYS A 140 -1.76 -2.23 9.81
CA LYS A 140 -1.52 -0.85 10.24
C LYS A 140 -2.59 -0.33 11.20
N GLN A 141 -3.88 -0.52 10.84
CA GLN A 141 -5.02 -0.04 11.63
C GLN A 141 -6.30 -0.82 11.34
N THR A 142 -7.21 -0.84 12.33
CA THR A 142 -8.51 -1.51 12.17
C THR A 142 -9.51 -0.71 11.35
N GLY A 143 -9.32 0.59 11.21
CA GLY A 143 -10.37 1.50 10.74
C GLY A 143 -11.40 1.79 11.82
N SER A 144 -12.42 2.64 11.49
CA SER A 144 -13.47 3.04 12.42
C SER A 144 -14.53 1.97 12.62
N LYS A 145 -14.83 1.17 11.60
CA LYS A 145 -15.75 0.02 11.66
C LYS A 145 -14.97 -1.26 11.38
N PHE A 146 -14.81 -2.08 12.40
CA PHE A 146 -14.05 -3.32 12.32
C PHE A 146 -14.94 -4.52 12.58
N VAL A 147 -14.95 -5.47 11.66
CA VAL A 147 -15.74 -6.71 11.79
C VAL A 147 -14.82 -7.86 12.19
N LYS A 148 -15.23 -8.60 13.23
CA LYS A 148 -14.55 -9.82 13.67
C LYS A 148 -15.57 -10.78 14.29
N ASP A 149 -15.49 -12.05 13.91
CA ASP A 149 -16.40 -13.11 14.39
C ASP A 149 -17.88 -12.72 14.22
N GLY A 150 -18.23 -12.10 13.08
CA GLY A 150 -19.57 -11.64 12.74
C GLY A 150 -20.06 -10.42 13.56
N LYS A 151 -19.20 -9.81 14.38
CA LYS A 151 -19.54 -8.64 15.20
C LYS A 151 -18.84 -7.39 14.65
N THR A 152 -19.57 -6.27 14.60
CA THR A 152 -19.02 -4.97 14.22
C THR A 152 -18.62 -4.18 15.47
N TYR A 153 -17.38 -3.73 15.47
CA TYR A 153 -16.81 -2.88 16.51
C TYR A 153 -16.58 -1.47 15.98
N ASN A 154 -17.10 -0.47 16.68
CA ASN A 154 -16.79 0.94 16.40
C ASN A 154 -15.52 1.32 17.17
N VAL A 155 -14.41 1.48 16.44
CA VAL A 155 -13.09 1.76 17.03
C VAL A 155 -12.77 3.23 16.89
N LYS A 156 -12.63 3.95 18.01
CA LYS A 156 -12.24 5.37 18.00
C LYS A 156 -10.84 5.53 17.36
N ARG A 157 -10.66 6.61 16.60
CA ARG A 157 -9.43 6.89 15.82
C ARG A 157 -8.14 6.69 16.62
N GLN A 158 -8.09 7.16 17.86
CA GLN A 158 -6.92 7.03 18.73
C GLN A 158 -6.54 5.59 19.10
N PHE A 159 -7.45 4.62 18.91
CA PHE A 159 -7.22 3.21 19.25
C PHE A 159 -7.00 2.32 18.02
N GLN A 160 -7.25 2.78 16.80
CA GLN A 160 -7.22 1.94 15.60
C GLN A 160 -5.86 1.27 15.39
N HIS A 161 -4.77 2.02 15.50
CA HIS A 161 -3.41 1.47 15.40
C HIS A 161 -3.05 0.55 16.58
N SER A 162 -3.44 0.90 17.78
CA SER A 162 -3.14 0.09 18.97
C SER A 162 -3.90 -1.23 18.97
N GLN A 163 -5.14 -1.25 18.49
CA GLN A 163 -5.91 -2.49 18.33
C GLN A 163 -5.33 -3.39 17.25
N ALA A 164 -4.90 -2.84 16.11
CA ALA A 164 -4.21 -3.61 15.09
C ALA A 164 -2.91 -4.24 15.62
N ARG A 165 -2.09 -3.47 16.37
CA ARG A 165 -0.87 -4.01 17.01
C ARG A 165 -1.16 -5.13 18.01
N LYS A 166 -2.24 -5.02 18.80
CA LYS A 166 -2.64 -6.05 19.76
C LYS A 166 -3.03 -7.38 19.10
N ALA A 167 -3.40 -7.37 17.82
CA ALA A 167 -3.66 -8.61 17.09
C ALA A 167 -2.41 -9.50 16.97
N GLY A 168 -1.20 -8.93 17.05
CA GLY A 168 0.06 -9.68 17.04
C GLY A 168 0.31 -10.45 15.73
N ILE A 169 -0.22 -9.95 14.60
CA ILE A 169 -0.23 -10.68 13.32
C ILE A 169 0.78 -10.14 12.29
N ASN A 170 1.54 -9.09 12.63
CA ASN A 170 2.57 -8.56 11.75
C ASN A 170 3.68 -9.58 11.53
N ILE A 171 4.30 -9.53 10.33
CA ILE A 171 5.40 -10.40 9.93
C ILE A 171 6.52 -9.51 9.41
N SER A 172 7.73 -9.75 9.90
CA SER A 172 8.99 -9.24 9.33
C SER A 172 9.92 -10.43 9.18
N LEU A 173 10.40 -10.66 7.97
CA LEU A 173 11.18 -11.84 7.58
C LEU A 173 12.67 -11.51 7.46
#